data_d92b93ce2a7e4ef7fc71664458e3dd57
#
_entry.id   d92b93ce2a7e4ef7fc71664458e3dd57
#
_cell.length_a   1.000
_cell.length_b   1.000
_cell.length_c   1.000
_cell.angle_alpha   90.00
_cell.angle_beta   90.00
_cell.angle_gamma   90.00
#
_symmetry.space_group_name_H-M   'P 1'
#
loop_
_entity.id
_entity.type
_entity.pdbx_description
1 polymer ?
#
loop_
_entity_poly.entity_id
_entity_poly.type
_entity_poly.pdbx_seq_one_letter_code
_entity_poly.pdbx_strand_id
1 'polypeptide(L)'
;MPRTSCIALQEEQLAPMNGDHLCSHPQLNATRAITISASPAEVFPWIRQMGFGKAGWYSYDIIDNLGRRSATSVHPEWQQVNSGDVIPGGPIDFQATFVNPPHTLVMSLAGKGRLAKRISFSLAYELHVHPSGTRLVTRVRARIDLPFGALLARYVLGPGDGIMLRKQLRNIALRAQA
;
A
#
# COMPACT_ATOMS: atom_id res chain seq x y z
N MET A 1 -17.80 17.02 7.62
CA MET A 1 -17.39 16.15 6.51
C MET A 1 -17.71 14.71 6.88
N PRO A 2 -18.41 13.92 6.06
CA PRO A 2 -18.67 12.53 6.37
C PRO A 2 -17.32 11.79 6.52
N ARG A 3 -17.16 11.04 7.60
CA ARG A 3 -15.98 10.19 7.81
C ARG A 3 -15.98 9.12 6.73
N THR A 4 -15.22 9.31 5.67
CA THR A 4 -15.09 8.33 4.58
C THR A 4 -14.60 7.02 5.19
N SER A 5 -15.44 5.99 5.12
CA SER A 5 -15.14 4.67 5.66
C SER A 5 -14.03 4.02 4.83
N CYS A 6 -13.01 3.47 5.50
CA CYS A 6 -11.97 2.67 4.85
C CYS A 6 -12.25 1.17 5.02
N ILE A 7 -13.50 0.76 4.82
CA ILE A 7 -13.95 -0.62 4.97
C ILE A 7 -14.12 -1.22 3.57
N ALA A 8 -13.45 -2.34 3.34
CA ALA A 8 -13.65 -3.14 2.14
C ALA A 8 -14.96 -3.93 2.23
N LEU A 9 -15.68 -4.03 1.12
CA LEU A 9 -16.86 -4.88 0.98
C LEU A 9 -16.43 -6.35 1.10
N GLN A 10 -17.38 -7.22 1.43
CA GLN A 10 -17.08 -8.65 1.54
C GLN A 10 -16.59 -9.24 0.22
N GLU A 11 -17.18 -8.85 -0.89
CA GLU A 11 -16.74 -9.23 -2.23
C GLU A 11 -15.30 -8.77 -2.54
N GLU A 12 -14.91 -7.55 -2.13
CA GLU A 12 -13.53 -7.04 -2.29
C GLU A 12 -12.52 -7.81 -1.40
N GLN A 13 -12.97 -8.31 -0.25
CA GLN A 13 -12.12 -9.12 0.63
C GLN A 13 -11.87 -10.52 0.07
N LEU A 14 -12.84 -11.10 -0.63
CA LEU A 14 -12.80 -12.44 -1.17
C LEU A 14 -12.27 -12.50 -2.61
N ALA A 15 -12.40 -11.41 -3.37
CA ALA A 15 -11.92 -11.35 -4.75
C ALA A 15 -10.40 -11.56 -4.81
N PRO A 16 -9.88 -12.27 -5.82
CA PRO A 16 -8.45 -12.33 -6.07
C PRO A 16 -7.91 -10.95 -6.44
N MET A 17 -6.72 -10.62 -5.94
CA MET A 17 -6.02 -9.38 -6.28
C MET A 17 -4.63 -9.67 -6.84
N ASN A 18 -4.14 -8.76 -7.69
CA ASN A 18 -2.76 -8.79 -8.14
C ASN A 18 -1.80 -8.81 -6.93
N GLY A 19 -0.81 -9.70 -6.97
CA GLY A 19 0.15 -9.86 -5.87
C GLY A 19 -0.24 -10.87 -4.80
N ASP A 20 -1.44 -11.46 -4.82
CA ASP A 20 -1.85 -12.48 -3.85
C ASP A 20 -0.94 -13.72 -3.89
N HIS A 21 -0.41 -14.07 -5.06
CA HIS A 21 0.51 -15.19 -5.27
C HIS A 21 1.88 -14.97 -4.60
N LEU A 22 2.30 -13.72 -4.34
CA LEU A 22 3.57 -13.39 -3.69
C LEU A 22 3.57 -13.79 -2.20
N CYS A 23 2.39 -13.95 -1.61
CA CYS A 23 2.20 -14.45 -0.26
C CYS A 23 0.96 -15.34 -0.23
N SER A 24 1.07 -16.58 -0.74
CA SER A 24 -0.05 -17.51 -0.95
C SER A 24 -0.69 -18.01 0.35
N HIS A 25 0.08 -18.13 1.44
CA HIS A 25 -0.38 -18.59 2.75
C HIS A 25 -0.13 -17.54 3.82
N PRO A 26 -0.84 -16.40 3.82
CA PRO A 26 -0.57 -15.30 4.73
C PRO A 26 -1.01 -15.63 6.17
N GLN A 27 -0.22 -15.16 7.13
CA GLN A 27 -0.60 -15.09 8.55
C GLN A 27 -1.36 -13.80 8.86
N LEU A 28 -1.10 -12.74 8.07
CA LEU A 28 -1.86 -11.49 8.02
C LEU A 28 -2.43 -11.32 6.61
N ASN A 29 -3.73 -11.14 6.49
CA ASN A 29 -4.43 -10.78 5.27
C ASN A 29 -5.43 -9.66 5.59
N ALA A 30 -5.14 -8.44 5.18
CA ALA A 30 -5.95 -7.27 5.49
C ALA A 30 -6.31 -6.50 4.22
N THR A 31 -7.60 -6.42 3.92
CA THR A 31 -8.12 -5.63 2.79
C THR A 31 -8.82 -4.38 3.31
N ARG A 32 -8.52 -3.23 2.71
CA ARG A 32 -9.14 -1.94 2.96
C ARG A 32 -9.54 -1.31 1.64
N ALA A 33 -10.58 -0.50 1.67
CA ALA A 33 -11.01 0.20 0.47
C ALA A 33 -11.61 1.56 0.82
N ILE A 34 -11.47 2.50 -0.10
CA ILE A 34 -12.04 3.85 0.01
C ILE A 34 -12.54 4.30 -1.36
N THR A 35 -13.67 5.01 -1.38
CA THR A 35 -14.14 5.68 -2.60
C THR A 35 -13.64 7.12 -2.60
N ILE A 36 -13.05 7.55 -3.71
CA ILE A 36 -12.40 8.84 -3.92
C ILE A 36 -13.09 9.55 -5.06
N SER A 37 -13.53 10.80 -4.88
CA SER A 37 -14.19 11.61 -5.92
C SER A 37 -13.16 12.22 -6.88
N ALA A 38 -12.33 11.37 -7.48
CA ALA A 38 -11.34 11.70 -8.48
C ALA A 38 -11.15 10.47 -9.38
N SER A 39 -10.73 10.67 -10.61
CA SER A 39 -10.49 9.57 -11.57
C SER A 39 -9.27 8.73 -11.18
N PRO A 40 -9.15 7.48 -11.68
CA PRO A 40 -7.94 6.68 -11.46
C PRO A 40 -6.66 7.39 -11.92
N ALA A 41 -6.73 8.18 -12.98
CA ALA A 41 -5.59 8.94 -13.50
C ALA A 41 -5.13 10.06 -12.54
N GLU A 42 -6.03 10.62 -11.75
CA GLU A 42 -5.72 11.64 -10.74
C GLU A 42 -5.25 11.01 -9.41
N VAL A 43 -5.75 9.81 -9.08
CA VAL A 43 -5.38 9.10 -7.83
C VAL A 43 -4.05 8.37 -7.95
N PHE A 44 -3.80 7.69 -9.06
CA PHE A 44 -2.64 6.82 -9.24
C PHE A 44 -1.28 7.51 -9.07
N PRO A 45 -1.06 8.76 -9.53
CA PRO A 45 0.18 9.48 -9.32
C PRO A 45 0.58 9.59 -7.84
N TRP A 46 -0.38 9.74 -6.93
CA TRP A 46 -0.12 9.78 -5.48
C TRP A 46 0.40 8.44 -4.95
N ILE A 47 -0.10 7.33 -5.49
CA ILE A 47 0.35 5.99 -5.14
C ILE A 47 1.73 5.71 -5.74
N ARG A 48 1.94 6.10 -7.00
CA ARG A 48 3.18 5.84 -7.73
C ARG A 48 4.40 6.54 -7.14
N GLN A 49 4.23 7.72 -6.57
CA GLN A 49 5.33 8.50 -5.99
C GLN A 49 5.69 8.14 -4.55
N MET A 50 4.93 7.22 -3.89
CA MET A 50 5.21 6.82 -2.51
C MET A 50 6.62 6.31 -2.32
N GLY A 51 7.14 6.47 -1.11
CA GLY A 51 8.43 5.95 -0.69
C GLY A 51 9.16 6.87 0.28
N PHE A 52 10.00 6.27 1.11
CA PHE A 52 10.84 6.96 2.07
C PHE A 52 11.83 7.90 1.36
N GLY A 53 11.92 9.14 1.82
CA GLY A 53 12.78 10.15 1.19
C GLY A 53 12.26 10.71 -0.14
N LYS A 54 11.12 10.22 -0.62
CA LYS A 54 10.33 10.76 -1.74
C LYS A 54 9.07 11.43 -1.20
N ALA A 55 7.90 11.05 -1.72
CA ALA A 55 6.62 11.60 -1.27
C ALA A 55 6.19 11.15 0.14
N GLY A 56 6.92 10.26 0.79
CA GLY A 56 6.51 9.60 2.04
C GLY A 56 5.44 8.54 1.79
N TRP A 57 4.83 8.06 2.88
CA TRP A 57 3.82 7.01 2.83
C TRP A 57 2.40 7.52 3.11
N TYR A 58 2.23 8.83 3.29
CA TYR A 58 0.94 9.49 3.60
C TYR A 58 0.24 8.96 4.84
N SER A 59 0.99 8.34 5.77
CA SER A 59 0.47 7.78 7.01
C SER A 59 0.92 8.61 8.22
N TYR A 60 1.73 8.06 9.10
CA TYR A 60 2.30 8.77 10.25
C TYR A 60 3.75 9.13 9.95
N ASP A 61 3.99 10.34 9.48
CA ASP A 61 5.30 10.81 9.02
C ASP A 61 6.42 10.62 10.07
N ILE A 62 6.08 10.64 11.36
CA ILE A 62 7.04 10.39 12.45
C ILE A 62 7.52 8.93 12.43
N ILE A 63 6.64 7.99 12.05
CA ILE A 63 6.91 6.56 12.11
C ILE A 63 7.54 6.09 10.78
N ASP A 64 6.91 6.45 9.67
CA ASP A 64 7.22 5.90 8.35
C ASP A 64 8.09 6.80 7.47
N ASN A 65 8.34 8.05 7.90
CA ASN A 65 9.15 9.01 7.15
C ASN A 65 10.14 9.80 8.04
N LEU A 66 10.43 9.32 9.24
CA LEU A 66 11.32 9.95 10.24
C LEU A 66 10.99 11.43 10.50
N GLY A 67 9.72 11.77 10.59
CA GLY A 67 9.23 13.12 10.85
C GLY A 67 9.22 14.05 9.63
N ARG A 68 9.71 13.61 8.48
CA ARG A 68 9.61 14.37 7.22
C ARG A 68 8.16 14.36 6.75
N ARG A 69 7.62 15.52 6.42
CA ARG A 69 6.23 15.61 5.94
C ARG A 69 6.07 14.93 4.58
N SER A 70 5.00 14.16 4.45
CA SER A 70 4.59 13.60 3.16
C SER A 70 4.22 14.71 2.17
N ALA A 71 4.53 14.48 0.89
CA ALA A 71 4.30 15.44 -0.19
C ALA A 71 2.83 15.88 -0.28
N THR A 72 2.63 17.13 -0.64
CA THR A 72 1.30 17.77 -0.84
C THR A 72 0.99 18.04 -2.30
N SER A 73 1.91 17.71 -3.20
CA SER A 73 1.77 17.82 -4.66
C SER A 73 2.29 16.57 -5.36
N VAL A 74 1.88 16.37 -6.59
CA VAL A 74 2.44 15.34 -7.47
C VAL A 74 3.75 15.86 -8.06
N HIS A 75 4.80 15.04 -7.98
CA HIS A 75 6.14 15.34 -8.46
C HIS A 75 6.45 14.52 -9.72
N PRO A 76 6.68 15.16 -10.89
CA PRO A 76 6.95 14.45 -12.15
C PRO A 76 8.15 13.52 -12.08
N GLU A 77 9.20 13.89 -11.34
CA GLU A 77 10.42 13.11 -11.16
C GLU A 77 10.21 11.80 -10.41
N TRP A 78 9.11 11.65 -9.66
CA TRP A 78 8.77 10.43 -8.93
C TRP A 78 7.72 9.56 -9.63
N GLN A 79 7.32 9.95 -10.87
CA GLN A 79 6.34 9.22 -11.67
C GLN A 79 6.94 8.15 -12.59
N GLN A 80 8.22 7.82 -12.42
CA GLN A 80 8.95 6.89 -13.29
C GLN A 80 9.03 5.45 -12.75
N VAL A 81 8.24 5.11 -11.72
CA VAL A 81 8.27 3.76 -11.13
C VAL A 81 7.67 2.74 -12.10
N ASN A 82 8.45 1.71 -12.42
CA ASN A 82 8.10 0.60 -13.29
C ASN A 82 8.24 -0.74 -12.57
N SER A 83 7.73 -1.81 -13.16
CA SER A 83 7.90 -3.15 -12.62
C SER A 83 9.39 -3.52 -12.56
N GLY A 84 9.85 -3.98 -11.41
CA GLY A 84 11.24 -4.29 -11.12
C GLY A 84 11.98 -3.21 -10.32
N ASP A 85 11.48 -1.98 -10.30
CA ASP A 85 12.14 -0.86 -9.59
C ASP A 85 12.05 -1.03 -8.07
N VAL A 86 13.06 -0.46 -7.39
CA VAL A 86 13.10 -0.40 -5.93
C VAL A 86 12.36 0.86 -5.46
N ILE A 87 11.45 0.67 -4.50
CA ILE A 87 10.76 1.75 -3.79
C ILE A 87 11.37 1.83 -2.39
N PRO A 88 12.05 2.94 -2.05
CA PRO A 88 12.63 3.09 -0.72
C PRO A 88 11.56 2.97 0.37
N GLY A 89 11.73 2.04 1.30
CA GLY A 89 10.80 1.81 2.40
C GLY A 89 11.25 2.40 3.73
N GLY A 90 12.49 2.84 3.80
CA GLY A 90 13.18 3.25 5.01
C GLY A 90 14.11 2.15 5.51
N PRO A 91 13.78 1.47 6.62
CA PRO A 91 14.61 0.36 7.11
C PRO A 91 14.63 -0.87 6.19
N ILE A 92 13.59 -1.07 5.42
CA ILE A 92 13.44 -2.19 4.46
C ILE A 92 12.85 -1.63 3.18
N ASP A 93 13.52 -1.88 2.06
CA ASP A 93 13.03 -1.45 0.75
C ASP A 93 11.98 -2.42 0.18
N PHE A 94 11.14 -1.88 -0.69
CA PHE A 94 10.17 -2.65 -1.46
C PHE A 94 10.61 -2.72 -2.92
N GLN A 95 10.12 -3.74 -3.61
CA GLN A 95 10.22 -3.87 -5.06
C GLN A 95 8.82 -3.68 -5.67
N ALA A 96 8.70 -2.80 -6.64
CA ALA A 96 7.51 -2.71 -7.47
C ALA A 96 7.43 -3.96 -8.35
N THR A 97 6.66 -4.95 -7.91
CA THR A 97 6.58 -6.25 -8.60
C THR A 97 5.70 -6.20 -9.83
N PHE A 98 4.65 -5.39 -9.78
CA PHE A 98 3.74 -5.17 -10.90
C PHE A 98 3.23 -3.73 -10.89
N VAL A 99 3.34 -3.04 -12.03
CA VAL A 99 2.88 -1.68 -12.23
C VAL A 99 2.08 -1.59 -13.52
N ASN A 100 0.81 -1.24 -13.43
CA ASN A 100 -0.10 -1.03 -14.56
C ASN A 100 -0.85 0.28 -14.37
N PRO A 101 -0.30 1.42 -14.82
CA PRO A 101 -0.95 2.72 -14.68
C PRO A 101 -2.22 2.82 -15.56
N PRO A 102 -3.28 3.48 -15.11
CA PRO A 102 -3.46 4.10 -13.79
C PRO A 102 -4.19 3.17 -12.80
N HIS A 103 -4.07 1.86 -12.92
CA HIS A 103 -4.95 0.91 -12.24
C HIS A 103 -4.30 0.12 -11.12
N THR A 104 -3.01 -0.24 -11.23
CA THR A 104 -2.43 -1.20 -10.28
C THR A 104 -0.99 -0.89 -9.93
N LEU A 105 -0.68 -0.95 -8.63
CA LEU A 105 0.68 -1.04 -8.10
C LEU A 105 0.75 -2.17 -7.09
N VAL A 106 1.67 -3.12 -7.30
CA VAL A 106 1.97 -4.21 -6.36
C VAL A 106 3.41 -4.10 -5.91
N MET A 107 3.61 -4.17 -4.61
CA MET A 107 4.93 -4.15 -3.99
C MET A 107 5.16 -5.43 -3.18
N SER A 108 6.40 -5.93 -3.21
CA SER A 108 6.92 -6.96 -2.33
C SER A 108 8.16 -6.46 -1.59
N LEU A 109 8.71 -7.23 -0.64
CA LEU A 109 9.99 -6.87 -0.03
C LEU A 109 11.12 -7.04 -1.03
N ALA A 110 12.02 -6.05 -1.12
CA ALA A 110 13.21 -6.08 -1.96
C ALA A 110 14.37 -6.85 -1.33
N GLY A 111 14.14 -7.58 -0.24
CA GLY A 111 15.17 -8.24 0.54
C GLY A 111 15.88 -9.38 -0.20
N LYS A 112 17.20 -9.49 0.01
CA LYS A 112 18.04 -10.60 -0.44
C LYS A 112 18.62 -11.31 0.80
N GLY A 113 18.84 -12.63 0.68
CA GLY A 113 19.48 -13.43 1.73
C GLY A 113 18.54 -14.34 2.50
N ARG A 114 19.08 -15.02 3.52
CA ARG A 114 18.36 -16.09 4.24
C ARG A 114 17.14 -15.57 5.02
N LEU A 115 17.22 -14.38 5.59
CA LEU A 115 16.12 -13.80 6.35
C LEU A 115 14.96 -13.38 5.43
N ALA A 116 15.28 -12.76 4.30
CA ALA A 116 14.28 -12.36 3.32
C ALA A 116 13.48 -13.54 2.76
N LYS A 117 14.11 -14.72 2.64
CA LYS A 117 13.44 -15.97 2.21
C LYS A 117 12.43 -16.50 3.25
N ARG A 118 12.49 -16.02 4.48
CA ARG A 118 11.57 -16.39 5.57
C ARG A 118 10.43 -15.39 5.79
N ILE A 119 10.40 -14.33 5.00
CA ILE A 119 9.37 -13.30 5.07
C ILE A 119 8.75 -13.15 3.68
N SER A 120 7.47 -13.49 3.56
CA SER A 120 6.69 -13.20 2.37
C SER A 120 5.79 -12.00 2.67
N PHE A 121 5.78 -11.02 1.77
CA PHE A 121 5.00 -9.81 1.93
C PHE A 121 4.51 -9.33 0.56
N SER A 122 3.26 -8.92 0.49
CA SER A 122 2.73 -8.18 -0.64
C SER A 122 1.84 -7.04 -0.16
N LEU A 123 1.94 -5.91 -0.84
CA LEU A 123 1.07 -4.76 -0.69
C LEU A 123 0.59 -4.37 -2.08
N ALA A 124 -0.70 -4.53 -2.31
CA ALA A 124 -1.35 -4.25 -3.58
C ALA A 124 -2.30 -3.06 -3.46
N TYR A 125 -2.29 -2.20 -4.47
CA TYR A 125 -3.24 -1.12 -4.70
C TYR A 125 -3.92 -1.36 -6.04
N GLU A 126 -5.24 -1.43 -6.06
CA GLU A 126 -6.04 -1.54 -7.27
C GLU A 126 -7.08 -0.42 -7.31
N LEU A 127 -7.13 0.26 -8.45
CA LEU A 127 -8.02 1.37 -8.72
C LEU A 127 -9.08 0.94 -9.72
N HIS A 128 -10.30 0.86 -9.27
CA HIS A 128 -11.45 0.52 -10.10
C HIS A 128 -12.29 1.77 -10.36
N VAL A 129 -12.78 1.89 -11.58
CA VAL A 129 -13.73 2.96 -11.92
C VAL A 129 -15.00 2.78 -11.09
N HIS A 130 -15.47 3.86 -10.49
CA HIS A 130 -16.68 3.88 -9.67
C HIS A 130 -17.57 5.05 -10.11
N PRO A 131 -18.91 4.96 -10.02
CA PRO A 131 -19.81 6.05 -10.43
C PRO A 131 -19.49 7.42 -9.79
N SER A 132 -18.92 7.41 -8.59
CA SER A 132 -18.49 8.64 -7.87
C SER A 132 -16.98 8.94 -8.02
N GLY A 133 -16.26 8.32 -8.96
CA GLY A 133 -14.83 8.52 -9.18
C GLY A 133 -14.02 7.22 -9.18
N THR A 134 -13.25 6.95 -8.13
CA THR A 134 -12.37 5.77 -8.01
C THR A 134 -12.67 4.99 -6.75
N ARG A 135 -12.82 3.68 -6.85
CA ARG A 135 -12.75 2.75 -5.74
C ARG A 135 -11.31 2.25 -5.60
N LEU A 136 -10.58 2.75 -4.63
CA LEU A 136 -9.22 2.31 -4.30
C LEU A 136 -9.32 1.16 -3.29
N VAL A 137 -8.93 -0.03 -3.73
CA VAL A 137 -8.82 -1.23 -2.90
C VAL A 137 -7.35 -1.50 -2.64
N THR A 138 -7.00 -1.79 -1.39
CA THR A 138 -5.63 -2.16 -1.02
C THR A 138 -5.65 -3.41 -0.15
N ARG A 139 -4.68 -4.29 -0.39
CA ARG A 139 -4.51 -5.53 0.37
C ARG A 139 -3.07 -5.69 0.80
N VAL A 140 -2.90 -5.95 2.10
CA VAL A 140 -1.62 -6.36 2.68
C VAL A 140 -1.69 -7.83 3.01
N ARG A 141 -0.68 -8.57 2.59
CA ARG A 141 -0.47 -9.97 2.98
C ARG A 141 0.93 -10.13 3.52
N ALA A 142 1.05 -10.80 4.65
CA ALA A 142 2.35 -11.05 5.27
C ALA A 142 2.41 -12.44 5.89
N ARG A 143 3.60 -13.04 5.79
CA ARG A 143 3.97 -14.28 6.44
C ARG A 143 5.41 -14.20 6.93
N ILE A 144 5.64 -14.59 8.17
CA ILE A 144 6.96 -14.60 8.81
C ILE A 144 7.23 -16.01 9.30
N ASP A 145 8.10 -16.73 8.60
CA ASP A 145 8.50 -18.11 8.92
C ASP A 145 9.70 -18.11 9.91
N LEU A 146 9.49 -17.48 11.05
CA LEU A 146 10.44 -17.43 12.18
C LEU A 146 9.74 -17.90 13.46
N PRO A 147 10.50 -18.33 14.50
CA PRO A 147 9.94 -18.55 15.82
C PRO A 147 9.15 -17.30 16.26
N PHE A 148 7.90 -17.50 16.72
CA PHE A 148 6.96 -16.41 17.06
C PHE A 148 6.56 -15.48 15.91
N GLY A 149 6.92 -15.78 14.65
CA GLY A 149 6.60 -14.95 13.48
C GLY A 149 5.09 -14.73 13.29
N ALA A 150 4.28 -15.75 13.54
CA ALA A 150 2.81 -15.63 13.49
C ALA A 150 2.25 -14.67 14.54
N LEU A 151 2.82 -14.64 15.76
CA LEU A 151 2.45 -13.69 16.80
C LEU A 151 2.85 -12.27 16.40
N LEU A 152 4.05 -12.10 15.86
CA LEU A 152 4.54 -10.81 15.35
C LEU A 152 3.64 -10.29 14.22
N ALA A 153 3.32 -11.13 13.25
CA ALA A 153 2.42 -10.76 12.15
C ALA A 153 1.03 -10.36 12.67
N ARG A 154 0.47 -11.11 13.60
CA ARG A 154 -0.89 -10.90 14.10
C ARG A 154 -1.00 -9.72 15.07
N TYR A 155 -0.08 -9.56 16.02
CA TYR A 155 -0.22 -8.60 17.12
C TYR A 155 0.58 -7.31 16.93
N VAL A 156 1.57 -7.29 16.07
CA VAL A 156 2.38 -6.09 15.79
C VAL A 156 2.01 -5.52 14.42
N LEU A 157 2.11 -6.32 13.36
CA LEU A 157 1.81 -5.83 12.01
C LEU A 157 0.31 -5.58 11.80
N GLY A 158 -0.56 -6.48 12.30
CA GLY A 158 -2.00 -6.37 12.07
C GLY A 158 -2.63 -5.07 12.57
N PRO A 159 -2.51 -4.71 13.88
CA PRO A 159 -3.04 -3.46 14.41
C PRO A 159 -2.35 -2.22 13.83
N GLY A 160 -1.01 -2.26 13.70
CA GLY A 160 -0.23 -1.18 13.10
C GLY A 160 -0.64 -0.91 11.67
N ASP A 161 -0.72 -1.95 10.85
CA ASP A 161 -1.17 -1.88 9.47
C ASP A 161 -2.59 -1.33 9.35
N GLY A 162 -3.53 -1.82 10.17
CA GLY A 162 -4.91 -1.36 10.16
C GLY A 162 -5.06 0.14 10.41
N ILE A 163 -4.25 0.73 11.29
CA ILE A 163 -4.29 2.16 11.63
C ILE A 163 -3.55 2.98 10.57
N MET A 164 -2.34 2.55 10.19
CA MET A 164 -1.49 3.25 9.23
C MET A 164 -2.12 3.26 7.83
N LEU A 165 -2.61 2.12 7.37
CA LEU A 165 -3.23 1.98 6.07
C LEU A 165 -4.52 2.80 5.94
N ARG A 166 -5.35 2.84 6.99
CA ARG A 166 -6.54 3.72 7.00
C ARG A 166 -6.17 5.19 6.89
N LYS A 167 -5.14 5.63 7.59
CA LYS A 167 -4.65 7.01 7.51
C LYS A 167 -4.08 7.31 6.14
N GLN A 168 -3.29 6.39 5.58
CA GLN A 168 -2.74 6.49 4.23
C GLN A 168 -3.85 6.69 3.19
N LEU A 169 -4.84 5.81 3.15
CA LEU A 169 -5.94 5.88 2.20
C LEU A 169 -6.71 7.20 2.28
N ARG A 170 -7.00 7.67 3.51
CA ARG A 170 -7.66 8.97 3.73
C ARG A 170 -6.81 10.13 3.23
N ASN A 171 -5.50 10.09 3.48
CA ASN A 171 -4.59 11.14 3.06
C ASN A 171 -4.37 11.15 1.54
N ILE A 172 -4.37 9.99 0.88
CA ILE A 172 -4.39 9.89 -0.59
C ILE A 172 -5.69 10.49 -1.14
N ALA A 173 -6.84 10.13 -0.56
CA ALA A 173 -8.13 10.66 -0.98
C ALA A 173 -8.20 12.19 -0.86
N LEU A 174 -7.75 12.75 0.27
CA LEU A 174 -7.72 14.21 0.48
C LEU A 174 -6.86 14.93 -0.54
N ARG A 175 -5.71 14.35 -0.92
CA ARG A 175 -4.77 14.95 -1.87
C ARG A 175 -5.26 14.85 -3.32
N ALA A 176 -5.86 13.73 -3.68
CA ALA A 176 -6.38 13.53 -5.04
C ALA A 176 -7.65 14.33 -5.34
N GLN A 177 -8.31 14.86 -4.30
CA GLN A 177 -9.52 15.69 -4.40
C GLN A 177 -9.24 17.19 -4.23
N ALA A 178 -8.00 17.59 -3.94
CA ALA A 178 -7.60 18.98 -3.74
C ALA A 178 -7.23 19.63 -5.07
#